data_c2c97d4f07c3808a1b44c2ad35d8394b
#
_entry.id   c2c97d4f07c3808a1b44c2ad35d8394b
#
_cell.length_a   1.000
_cell.length_b   1.000
_cell.length_c   1.000
_cell.angle_alpha   90.00
_cell.angle_beta   90.00
_cell.angle_gamma   90.00
#
_symmetry.space_group_name_H-M   'P 1'
#
loop_
_entity.id
_entity.type
_entity.pdbx_description
1 polymer ?
#
loop_
_entity_poly.entity_id
_entity_poly.type
_entity_poly.pdbx_seq_one_letter_code
_entity_poly.pdbx_strand_id
1 'polypeptide(L)'
;MRLGRKQQGIALPIVLMIVAMMLVTSSAWFESALLDARNASATADHQQAFHAADSALRLCARALMSGAMVAPLPPDESGEPSAWRQPRDFDARAVVPIEPWPGSVRSPQCMIESWKLETRPEARAFLLTARGFGASVDAQSWLQLQLVIDGTDVESHWRRVVARPF
;
A
#
# COMPACT_ATOMS: atom_id res chain seq x y z
N MET A 1 -0.66 41.91 72.37
CA MET A 1 -1.10 42.42 71.07
C MET A 1 -0.71 41.40 70.00
N ARG A 2 -1.67 40.59 69.46
CA ARG A 2 -1.42 39.67 68.37
C ARG A 2 -1.79 40.42 67.07
N LEU A 3 -0.78 40.80 66.31
CA LEU A 3 -0.96 41.33 64.95
C LEU A 3 -1.51 40.18 64.06
N GLY A 4 -2.81 40.26 63.78
CA GLY A 4 -3.45 39.38 62.78
C GLY A 4 -2.83 39.65 61.39
N ARG A 5 -2.02 38.74 60.93
CA ARG A 5 -1.47 38.75 59.57
C ARG A 5 -2.65 38.55 58.62
N LYS A 6 -3.08 39.65 57.98
CA LYS A 6 -4.07 39.56 56.86
C LYS A 6 -3.48 38.67 55.79
N GLN A 7 -3.98 37.46 55.68
CA GLN A 7 -3.70 36.59 54.53
C GLN A 7 -4.36 37.27 53.31
N GLN A 8 -3.57 38.01 52.58
CA GLN A 8 -4.00 38.55 51.28
C GLN A 8 -4.15 37.40 50.32
N GLY A 9 -5.26 37.34 49.57
CA GLY A 9 -5.71 36.28 48.72
C GLY A 9 -4.81 35.93 47.51
N ILE A 10 -3.54 35.60 47.79
CA ILE A 10 -2.56 35.21 46.76
C ILE A 10 -2.84 33.77 46.28
N ALA A 11 -3.63 32.99 47.00
CA ALA A 11 -3.93 31.61 46.62
C ALA A 11 -4.71 31.50 45.29
N LEU A 12 -5.66 32.38 45.06
CA LEU A 12 -6.48 32.38 43.85
C LEU A 12 -5.67 32.58 42.55
N PRO A 13 -4.80 33.59 42.42
CA PRO A 13 -3.97 33.75 41.24
C PRO A 13 -2.98 32.64 41.01
N ILE A 14 -2.44 32.00 42.10
CA ILE A 14 -1.56 30.84 41.98
C ILE A 14 -2.32 29.65 41.42
N VAL A 15 -3.53 29.38 41.92
CA VAL A 15 -4.36 28.27 41.42
C VAL A 15 -4.73 28.49 39.97
N LEU A 16 -5.12 29.71 39.57
CA LEU A 16 -5.42 30.04 38.16
C LEU A 16 -4.21 29.84 37.25
N MET A 17 -3.02 30.19 37.69
CA MET A 17 -1.78 30.00 36.94
C MET A 17 -1.46 28.52 36.74
N ILE A 18 -1.61 27.68 37.77
CA ILE A 18 -1.40 26.24 37.71
C ILE A 18 -2.43 25.59 36.74
N VAL A 19 -3.71 25.99 36.88
CA VAL A 19 -4.77 25.45 35.98
C VAL A 19 -4.51 25.87 34.54
N ALA A 20 -4.09 27.10 34.28
CA ALA A 20 -3.74 27.54 32.94
C ALA A 20 -2.57 26.76 32.35
N MET A 21 -1.52 26.51 33.13
CA MET A 21 -0.39 25.65 32.70
C MET A 21 -0.83 24.22 32.40
N MET A 22 -1.68 23.63 33.25
CA MET A 22 -2.22 22.28 33.03
C MET A 22 -3.08 22.21 31.76
N LEU A 23 -3.89 23.22 31.47
CA LEU A 23 -4.71 23.27 30.26
C LEU A 23 -3.83 23.34 29.00
N VAL A 24 -2.79 24.17 28.98
CA VAL A 24 -1.88 24.29 27.85
C VAL A 24 -1.12 22.98 27.60
N THR A 25 -0.59 22.37 28.64
CA THR A 25 0.11 21.10 28.52
C THR A 25 -0.83 19.98 28.06
N SER A 26 -2.03 19.90 28.59
CA SER A 26 -3.02 18.89 28.20
C SER A 26 -3.45 19.03 26.74
N SER A 27 -3.61 20.26 26.24
CA SER A 27 -3.97 20.48 24.82
C SER A 27 -2.88 20.00 23.88
N ALA A 28 -1.61 20.25 24.19
CA ALA A 28 -0.48 19.81 23.37
C ALA A 28 -0.38 18.28 23.33
N TRP A 29 -0.62 17.60 24.44
CA TRP A 29 -0.68 16.13 24.47
C TRP A 29 -1.83 15.57 23.64
N PHE A 30 -2.99 16.20 23.66
CA PHE A 30 -4.14 15.78 22.92
C PHE A 30 -3.92 15.90 21.39
N GLU A 31 -3.32 17.01 20.93
CA GLU A 31 -2.96 17.20 19.52
C GLU A 31 -1.95 16.15 19.06
N SER A 32 -0.93 15.88 19.85
CA SER A 32 0.06 14.82 19.54
C SER A 32 -0.62 13.46 19.42
N ALA A 33 -1.46 13.08 20.38
CA ALA A 33 -2.17 11.80 20.37
C ALA A 33 -3.09 11.65 19.14
N LEU A 34 -3.73 12.74 18.71
CA LEU A 34 -4.58 12.75 17.53
C LEU A 34 -3.77 12.55 16.24
N LEU A 35 -2.62 13.21 16.13
CA LEU A 35 -1.71 13.04 14.99
C LEU A 35 -1.15 11.63 14.93
N ASP A 36 -0.75 11.07 16.07
CA ASP A 36 -0.25 9.69 16.15
C ASP A 36 -1.33 8.68 15.75
N ALA A 37 -2.57 8.88 16.19
CA ALA A 37 -3.70 8.03 15.79
C ALA A 37 -3.97 8.08 14.28
N ARG A 38 -3.90 9.27 13.68
CA ARG A 38 -4.06 9.45 12.23
C ARG A 38 -2.92 8.77 11.46
N ASN A 39 -1.68 8.93 11.89
CA ASN A 39 -0.52 8.32 11.27
C ASN A 39 -0.58 6.79 11.39
N ALA A 40 -0.99 6.25 12.53
CA ALA A 40 -1.18 4.83 12.73
C ALA A 40 -2.26 4.26 11.80
N SER A 41 -3.40 4.95 11.67
CA SER A 41 -4.47 4.58 10.75
C SER A 41 -4.02 4.60 9.30
N ALA A 42 -3.32 5.65 8.86
CA ALA A 42 -2.81 5.74 7.49
C ALA A 42 -1.77 4.65 7.19
N THR A 43 -0.92 4.32 8.17
CA THR A 43 0.06 3.24 8.05
C THR A 43 -0.63 1.87 7.93
N ALA A 44 -1.64 1.62 8.77
CA ALA A 44 -2.41 0.38 8.73
C ALA A 44 -3.14 0.21 7.38
N ASP A 45 -3.73 1.28 6.86
CA ASP A 45 -4.40 1.29 5.57
C ASP A 45 -3.44 1.00 4.41
N HIS A 46 -2.24 1.59 4.46
CA HIS A 46 -1.20 1.31 3.47
C HIS A 46 -0.66 -0.13 3.55
N GLN A 47 -0.48 -0.68 4.76
CA GLN A 47 -0.10 -2.08 4.95
C GLN A 47 -1.17 -3.03 4.42
N GLN A 48 -2.45 -2.72 4.65
CA GLN A 48 -3.56 -3.47 4.11
C GLN A 48 -3.52 -3.51 2.58
N ALA A 49 -3.31 -2.37 1.92
CA ALA A 49 -3.17 -2.28 0.48
C ALA A 49 -1.98 -3.09 -0.03
N PHE A 50 -0.85 -3.06 0.69
CA PHE A 50 0.33 -3.83 0.34
C PHE A 50 0.08 -5.35 0.40
N HIS A 51 -0.53 -5.83 1.49
CA HIS A 51 -0.83 -7.26 1.64
C HIS A 51 -1.86 -7.74 0.61
N ALA A 52 -2.83 -6.91 0.26
CA ALA A 52 -3.78 -7.19 -0.80
C ALA A 52 -3.07 -7.36 -2.15
N ALA A 53 -2.18 -6.41 -2.52
CA ALA A 53 -1.41 -6.47 -3.76
C ALA A 53 -0.46 -7.69 -3.79
N ASP A 54 0.27 -7.96 -2.70
CA ASP A 54 1.20 -9.10 -2.61
C ASP A 54 0.47 -10.44 -2.77
N SER A 55 -0.69 -10.58 -2.12
CA SER A 55 -1.51 -11.77 -2.22
C SER A 55 -2.02 -11.99 -3.65
N ALA A 56 -2.52 -10.93 -4.31
CA ALA A 56 -2.94 -11.02 -5.70
C ALA A 56 -1.79 -11.40 -6.62
N LEU A 57 -0.63 -10.79 -6.43
CA LEU A 57 0.56 -11.06 -7.23
C LEU A 57 0.99 -12.54 -7.15
N ARG A 58 1.03 -13.08 -5.93
CA ARG A 58 1.38 -14.49 -5.68
C ARG A 58 0.35 -15.47 -6.24
N LEU A 59 -0.94 -15.15 -6.11
CA LEU A 59 -2.01 -15.98 -6.66
C LEU A 59 -1.95 -16.00 -8.19
N CYS A 60 -1.75 -14.85 -8.84
CA CYS A 60 -1.58 -14.76 -10.29
C CYS A 60 -0.33 -15.51 -10.77
N ALA A 61 0.80 -15.34 -10.09
CA ALA A 61 2.02 -16.07 -10.45
C ALA A 61 1.83 -17.58 -10.34
N ARG A 62 1.17 -18.05 -9.29
CA ARG A 62 0.85 -19.47 -9.11
C ARG A 62 -0.09 -19.98 -10.19
N ALA A 63 -1.15 -19.23 -10.51
CA ALA A 63 -2.11 -19.61 -11.55
C ALA A 63 -1.46 -19.65 -12.94
N LEU A 64 -0.55 -18.72 -13.24
CA LEU A 64 0.23 -18.73 -14.48
C LEU A 64 1.16 -19.96 -14.56
N MET A 65 1.92 -20.23 -13.49
CA MET A 65 2.86 -21.35 -13.45
C MET A 65 2.17 -22.72 -13.49
N SER A 66 0.99 -22.84 -12.89
CA SER A 66 0.20 -24.09 -12.90
C SER A 66 -0.59 -24.30 -14.20
N GLY A 67 -0.61 -23.31 -15.10
CA GLY A 67 -1.43 -23.36 -16.32
C GLY A 67 -2.93 -23.12 -16.08
N ALA A 68 -3.32 -22.76 -14.84
CA ALA A 68 -4.72 -22.43 -14.53
C ALA A 68 -5.15 -21.09 -15.17
N MET A 69 -4.19 -20.26 -15.52
CA MET A 69 -4.41 -19.00 -16.25
C MET A 69 -3.69 -19.07 -17.60
N VAL A 70 -4.40 -18.66 -18.65
CA VAL A 70 -3.81 -18.60 -20.00
C VAL A 70 -2.79 -17.48 -20.06
N ALA A 71 -1.56 -17.83 -20.43
CA ALA A 71 -0.51 -16.85 -20.64
C ALA A 71 -0.85 -15.96 -21.85
N PRO A 72 -0.68 -14.64 -21.75
CA PRO A 72 -0.85 -13.78 -22.91
C PRO A 72 0.19 -14.13 -23.99
N LEU A 73 -0.17 -13.91 -25.25
CA LEU A 73 0.76 -14.10 -26.37
C LEU A 73 1.96 -13.17 -26.22
N PRO A 74 3.17 -13.62 -26.62
CA PRO A 74 4.33 -12.75 -26.63
C PRO A 74 4.12 -11.56 -27.58
N PRO A 75 4.58 -10.35 -27.21
CA PRO A 75 4.48 -9.19 -28.06
C PRO A 75 5.41 -9.33 -29.29
N ASP A 76 5.06 -8.67 -30.37
CA ASP A 76 5.91 -8.60 -31.57
C ASP A 76 7.17 -7.76 -31.32
N GLU A 77 7.03 -6.71 -30.51
CA GLU A 77 8.12 -5.80 -30.15
C GLU A 77 8.85 -6.26 -28.89
N SER A 78 10.17 -6.09 -28.88
CA SER A 78 10.99 -6.29 -27.70
C SER A 78 10.91 -5.05 -26.80
N GLY A 79 10.94 -5.26 -25.49
CA GLY A 79 10.92 -4.18 -24.50
C GLY A 79 10.08 -4.52 -23.30
N GLU A 80 10.28 -3.78 -22.22
CA GLU A 80 9.49 -3.98 -20.99
C GLU A 80 8.03 -3.60 -21.24
N PRO A 81 7.06 -4.47 -20.89
CA PRO A 81 5.65 -4.18 -21.00
C PRO A 81 5.25 -2.90 -20.26
N SER A 82 4.36 -2.12 -20.85
CA SER A 82 3.96 -0.82 -20.31
C SER A 82 2.45 -0.58 -20.26
N ALA A 83 1.64 -1.53 -20.74
CA ALA A 83 0.19 -1.37 -20.76
C ALA A 83 -0.42 -1.27 -19.35
N TRP A 84 0.25 -1.84 -18.34
CA TRP A 84 -0.13 -1.68 -16.95
C TRP A 84 -0.19 -0.21 -16.48
N ARG A 85 0.48 0.71 -17.20
CA ARG A 85 0.47 2.16 -16.90
C ARG A 85 -0.77 2.87 -17.45
N GLN A 86 -1.53 2.20 -18.29
CA GLN A 86 -2.72 2.77 -18.92
C GLN A 86 -3.97 2.28 -18.15
N PRO A 87 -4.80 3.20 -17.58
CA PRO A 87 -5.98 2.80 -16.80
C PRO A 87 -6.90 1.86 -17.56
N ARG A 88 -7.18 2.19 -18.83
CA ARG A 88 -8.09 1.40 -19.68
C ARG A 88 -7.58 -0.01 -19.93
N ASP A 89 -6.28 -0.15 -20.20
CA ASP A 89 -5.67 -1.45 -20.48
C ASP A 89 -5.57 -2.30 -19.22
N PHE A 90 -5.23 -1.68 -18.09
CA PHE A 90 -5.18 -2.38 -16.81
C PHE A 90 -6.57 -2.87 -16.42
N ASP A 91 -7.57 -1.99 -16.39
CA ASP A 91 -8.92 -2.33 -15.94
C ASP A 91 -9.61 -3.36 -16.90
N ALA A 92 -9.27 -3.35 -18.19
CA ALA A 92 -9.79 -4.31 -19.14
C ALA A 92 -9.17 -5.72 -19.04
N ARG A 93 -7.91 -5.82 -18.62
CA ARG A 93 -7.14 -7.09 -18.63
C ARG A 93 -6.81 -7.63 -17.25
N ALA A 94 -6.96 -6.81 -16.20
CA ALA A 94 -6.70 -7.26 -14.85
C ALA A 94 -7.76 -8.26 -14.39
N VAL A 95 -7.32 -9.29 -13.70
CA VAL A 95 -8.16 -10.29 -13.06
C VAL A 95 -8.22 -10.04 -11.55
N VAL A 96 -9.28 -10.49 -10.91
CA VAL A 96 -9.45 -10.47 -9.46
C VAL A 96 -9.19 -11.90 -8.94
N PRO A 97 -7.99 -12.20 -8.44
CA PRO A 97 -7.63 -13.57 -8.06
C PRO A 97 -8.27 -14.02 -6.75
N ILE A 98 -8.75 -13.08 -5.94
CA ILE A 98 -9.41 -13.34 -4.66
C ILE A 98 -10.46 -12.27 -4.38
N GLU A 99 -11.67 -12.70 -4.00
CA GLU A 99 -12.81 -11.85 -3.68
C GLU A 99 -13.72 -12.53 -2.63
N PRO A 100 -14.17 -11.80 -1.58
CA PRO A 100 -13.77 -10.45 -1.18
C PRO A 100 -12.40 -10.43 -0.49
N TRP A 101 -11.77 -9.24 -0.41
CA TRP A 101 -10.58 -9.04 0.44
C TRP A 101 -10.98 -8.28 1.71
N PRO A 102 -10.91 -8.90 2.91
CA PRO A 102 -11.36 -8.29 4.14
C PRO A 102 -10.61 -6.99 4.45
N GLY A 103 -11.34 -5.96 4.86
CA GLY A 103 -10.77 -4.66 5.24
C GLY A 103 -10.39 -3.74 4.06
N SER A 104 -10.52 -4.18 2.83
CA SER A 104 -10.26 -3.35 1.64
C SER A 104 -11.56 -2.87 1.00
N VAL A 105 -11.53 -1.64 0.49
CA VAL A 105 -12.67 -1.05 -0.23
C VAL A 105 -12.95 -1.74 -1.57
N ARG A 106 -11.94 -2.38 -2.15
CA ARG A 106 -12.01 -3.16 -3.39
C ARG A 106 -11.12 -4.39 -3.29
N SER A 107 -11.52 -5.46 -3.96
CA SER A 107 -10.68 -6.64 -4.12
C SER A 107 -9.42 -6.33 -4.93
N PRO A 108 -8.28 -6.97 -4.60
CA PRO A 108 -7.04 -6.73 -5.31
C PRO A 108 -7.09 -7.28 -6.73
N GLN A 109 -6.36 -6.66 -7.61
CA GLN A 109 -6.32 -6.94 -9.02
C GLN A 109 -4.91 -7.29 -9.48
N CYS A 110 -4.82 -8.13 -10.51
CA CYS A 110 -3.56 -8.53 -11.10
C CYS A 110 -3.68 -8.57 -12.62
N MET A 111 -2.70 -8.00 -13.31
CA MET A 111 -2.55 -8.04 -14.76
C MET A 111 -1.27 -8.78 -15.12
N ILE A 112 -1.33 -9.62 -16.15
CA ILE A 112 -0.18 -10.36 -16.68
C ILE A 112 0.09 -9.87 -18.10
N GLU A 113 1.35 -9.52 -18.37
CA GLU A 113 1.84 -9.11 -19.67
C GLU A 113 3.01 -10.01 -20.05
N SER A 114 3.03 -10.47 -21.31
CA SER A 114 4.17 -11.19 -21.86
C SER A 114 5.28 -10.21 -22.22
N TRP A 115 6.50 -10.68 -22.08
CA TRP A 115 7.70 -9.92 -22.36
C TRP A 115 8.64 -10.71 -23.26
N LYS A 116 9.13 -10.09 -24.31
CA LYS A 116 10.12 -10.67 -25.22
C LYS A 116 11.52 -10.19 -24.82
N LEU A 117 12.37 -11.12 -24.37
CA LEU A 117 13.75 -10.82 -24.00
C LEU A 117 14.66 -10.96 -25.20
N GLU A 118 15.39 -9.91 -25.56
CA GLU A 118 16.34 -9.93 -26.69
C GLU A 118 17.52 -10.89 -26.44
N THR A 119 17.96 -10.98 -25.20
CA THR A 119 19.10 -11.82 -24.80
C THR A 119 18.78 -13.30 -24.67
N ARG A 120 17.49 -13.65 -24.50
CA ARG A 120 17.00 -15.02 -24.32
C ARG A 120 15.70 -15.23 -25.10
N PRO A 121 15.74 -15.36 -26.43
CA PRO A 121 14.53 -15.41 -27.26
C PRO A 121 13.65 -16.64 -27.03
N GLU A 122 14.23 -17.74 -26.55
CA GLU A 122 13.52 -18.98 -26.23
C GLU A 122 12.85 -18.97 -24.83
N ALA A 123 13.28 -18.07 -23.95
CA ALA A 123 12.72 -17.94 -22.63
C ALA A 123 11.35 -17.24 -22.68
N ARG A 124 10.41 -17.76 -21.89
CA ARG A 124 9.11 -17.09 -21.69
C ARG A 124 9.23 -16.13 -20.52
N ALA A 125 9.06 -14.85 -20.77
CA ALA A 125 9.11 -13.85 -19.74
C ALA A 125 7.75 -13.17 -19.59
N PHE A 126 7.40 -12.84 -18.34
CA PHE A 126 6.15 -12.22 -17.96
C PHE A 126 6.39 -11.10 -16.96
N LEU A 127 5.64 -10.03 -17.11
CA LEU A 127 5.50 -8.98 -16.10
C LEU A 127 4.11 -9.10 -15.48
N LEU A 128 4.07 -9.44 -14.20
CA LEU A 128 2.85 -9.46 -13.42
C LEU A 128 2.77 -8.14 -12.64
N THR A 129 1.67 -7.42 -12.79
CA THR A 129 1.43 -6.17 -12.05
C THR A 129 0.18 -6.32 -11.21
N ALA A 130 0.32 -6.16 -9.89
CA ALA A 130 -0.80 -6.21 -8.96
C ALA A 130 -1.08 -4.85 -8.33
N ARG A 131 -2.38 -4.55 -8.18
CA ARG A 131 -2.90 -3.39 -7.47
C ARG A 131 -3.72 -3.87 -6.27
N GLY A 132 -3.36 -3.44 -5.08
CA GLY A 132 -4.12 -3.66 -3.86
C GLY A 132 -4.68 -2.36 -3.30
N PHE A 133 -5.77 -2.47 -2.57
CA PHE A 133 -6.47 -1.35 -1.94
C PHE A 133 -6.50 -1.54 -0.43
N GLY A 134 -6.43 -0.44 0.30
CA GLY A 134 -6.72 -0.38 1.71
C GLY A 134 -8.21 -0.17 1.99
N ALA A 135 -8.52 0.35 3.17
CA ALA A 135 -9.89 0.72 3.54
C ALA A 135 -10.41 1.93 2.76
N SER A 136 -9.50 2.74 2.21
CA SER A 136 -9.83 3.86 1.31
C SER A 136 -9.37 3.60 -0.11
N VAL A 137 -10.02 4.26 -1.10
CA VAL A 137 -9.63 4.17 -2.52
C VAL A 137 -8.29 4.82 -2.81
N ASP A 138 -7.85 5.73 -1.95
CA ASP A 138 -6.59 6.45 -2.08
C ASP A 138 -5.40 5.65 -1.55
N ALA A 139 -5.65 4.76 -0.58
CA ALA A 139 -4.65 3.82 -0.08
C ALA A 139 -4.48 2.67 -1.07
N GLN A 140 -3.52 2.83 -1.98
CA GLN A 140 -3.18 1.83 -2.98
C GLN A 140 -1.73 1.41 -2.88
N SER A 141 -1.48 0.15 -3.19
CA SER A 141 -0.13 -0.39 -3.37
C SER A 141 -0.03 -1.10 -4.71
N TRP A 142 1.08 -0.84 -5.41
CA TRP A 142 1.37 -1.42 -6.71
C TRP A 142 2.65 -2.23 -6.62
N LEU A 143 2.57 -3.50 -6.98
CA LEU A 143 3.67 -4.46 -6.93
C LEU A 143 3.85 -5.12 -8.29
N GLN A 144 5.09 -5.43 -8.63
CA GLN A 144 5.41 -6.15 -9.85
C GLN A 144 6.31 -7.34 -9.57
N LEU A 145 6.09 -8.39 -10.33
CA LEU A 145 6.92 -9.57 -10.39
C LEU A 145 7.32 -9.80 -11.85
N GLN A 146 8.61 -9.78 -12.11
CA GLN A 146 9.18 -10.27 -13.35
C GLN A 146 9.39 -11.77 -13.19
N LEU A 147 8.85 -12.56 -14.09
CA LEU A 147 8.96 -14.02 -14.10
C LEU A 147 9.56 -14.45 -15.43
N VAL A 148 10.68 -15.15 -15.39
CA VAL A 148 11.36 -15.67 -16.57
C VAL A 148 11.44 -17.19 -16.44
N ILE A 149 10.93 -17.90 -17.44
CA ILE A 149 10.90 -19.35 -17.51
C ILE A 149 11.76 -19.78 -18.69
N ASP A 150 12.89 -20.42 -18.41
CA ASP A 150 13.84 -20.92 -19.40
C ASP A 150 14.01 -22.44 -19.21
N GLY A 151 13.33 -23.22 -20.04
CA GLY A 151 13.25 -24.67 -19.85
C GLY A 151 12.63 -25.04 -18.50
N THR A 152 13.44 -25.59 -17.60
CA THR A 152 13.07 -25.95 -16.22
C THR A 152 13.41 -24.88 -15.20
N ASP A 153 14.21 -23.88 -15.59
CA ASP A 153 14.66 -22.85 -14.67
C ASP A 153 13.63 -21.70 -14.60
N VAL A 154 13.34 -21.26 -13.39
CA VAL A 154 12.40 -20.19 -13.11
C VAL A 154 13.11 -19.11 -12.31
N GLU A 155 13.30 -17.97 -12.94
CA GLU A 155 13.83 -16.77 -12.30
C GLU A 155 12.68 -15.83 -11.96
N SER A 156 12.69 -15.27 -10.75
CA SER A 156 11.69 -14.29 -10.34
C SER A 156 12.34 -13.07 -9.71
N HIS A 157 11.91 -11.89 -10.12
CA HIS A 157 12.39 -10.62 -9.56
C HIS A 157 11.22 -9.75 -9.17
N TRP A 158 11.13 -9.46 -7.87
CA TRP A 158 10.07 -8.63 -7.31
C TRP A 158 10.51 -7.17 -7.21
N ARG A 159 9.59 -6.24 -7.50
CA ARG A 159 9.80 -4.81 -7.29
C ARG A 159 8.51 -4.11 -6.86
N ARG A 160 8.66 -3.04 -6.08
CA ARG A 160 7.57 -2.14 -5.73
C ARG A 160 7.52 -0.99 -6.74
N VAL A 161 6.33 -0.66 -7.21
CA VAL A 161 6.11 0.54 -8.01
C VAL A 161 5.92 1.72 -7.06
N VAL A 162 6.90 2.63 -7.04
CA VAL A 162 6.94 3.74 -6.06
C VAL A 162 5.89 4.80 -6.38
N ALA A 163 5.71 5.12 -7.66
CA ALA A 163 4.72 6.09 -8.10
C ALA A 163 3.45 5.40 -8.60
N ARG A 164 2.29 5.85 -8.11
CA ARG A 164 1.00 5.41 -8.62
C ARG A 164 0.92 5.73 -10.12
N PRO A 165 0.62 4.75 -11.00
CA PRO A 165 0.64 4.98 -12.44
C PRO A 165 -0.53 5.85 -12.92
N PHE A 166 -1.67 5.79 -12.21
CA PHE A 166 -2.90 6.58 -12.48
C PHE A 166 -3.80 6.65 -11.23
#